data_272c090b6a6d6702a129d30aeae2b35e
#
_entry.id   272c090b6a6d6702a129d30aeae2b35e
#
_cell.length_a   1.000
_cell.length_b   1.000
_cell.length_c   1.000
_cell.angle_alpha   90.00
_cell.angle_beta   90.00
_cell.angle_gamma   90.00
#
_symmetry.space_group_name_H-M   'P 1'
#
loop_
_entity.id
_entity.type
_entity.pdbx_description
1 polymer ?
#
loop_
_entity_poly.entity_id
_entity_poly.type
_entity_poly.pdbx_seq_one_letter_code
_entity_poly.pdbx_strand_id
1 'polypeptide(L)'
;MSLNYSQKYLEDVLVRFAYHSTGIEGNSMTLGETRSVLLDGVIKTAAQRSLREIYEVDNHKAAFHRLLIEADKQTPINESLILDFHKDLTQNVVYNAGHFKESTNYIGGADFQTASPEQVPFLIRQWCDNLNYQLENSKNEREYLQALLSSHVQFEQYHPFSDGNGRTGRLLINFELAKKNMPFLVIAREDRPEYVNFLADNDIDKFVDYAENKLKEEKKRRDSFNLEAQKQAEFEKQQFEMLKKKKKER
;
A
#
# COMPACT_ATOMS: atom_id res chain seq x y z
N MET A 1 -14.92 12.13 -5.39
CA MET A 1 -15.39 11.79 -4.03
C MET A 1 -14.23 12.03 -3.09
N SER A 2 -14.38 12.73 -1.98
CA SER A 2 -13.28 12.84 -1.01
C SER A 2 -13.11 11.52 -0.28
N LEU A 3 -11.88 11.11 -0.04
CA LEU A 3 -11.56 9.91 0.72
C LEU A 3 -12.08 10.05 2.17
N ASN A 4 -12.75 9.02 2.66
CA ASN A 4 -13.41 9.04 3.98
C ASN A 4 -12.58 8.29 5.04
N TYR A 5 -11.37 8.82 5.30
CA TYR A 5 -10.46 8.29 6.32
C TYR A 5 -10.10 9.38 7.32
N SER A 6 -10.14 9.08 8.62
CA SER A 6 -9.61 9.99 9.63
C SER A 6 -8.08 10.04 9.59
N GLN A 7 -7.48 11.19 9.93
CA GLN A 7 -6.03 11.37 9.96
C GLN A 7 -5.33 10.31 10.82
N LYS A 8 -5.89 10.02 12.01
CA LYS A 8 -5.34 9.00 12.92
C LYS A 8 -5.34 7.60 12.30
N TYR A 9 -6.39 7.26 11.52
CA TYR A 9 -6.44 5.99 10.82
C TYR A 9 -5.36 5.93 9.72
N LEU A 10 -5.18 7.00 8.95
CA LEU A 10 -4.15 7.06 7.92
C LEU A 10 -2.74 6.93 8.50
N GLU A 11 -2.47 7.55 9.64
CA GLU A 11 -1.20 7.40 10.35
C GLU A 11 -0.98 5.96 10.85
N ASP A 12 -2.00 5.36 11.45
CA ASP A 12 -1.96 3.97 11.93
C ASP A 12 -1.71 2.98 10.79
N VAL A 13 -2.47 3.09 9.70
CA VAL A 13 -2.34 2.18 8.57
C VAL A 13 -1.02 2.39 7.83
N LEU A 14 -0.53 3.62 7.67
CA LEU A 14 0.79 3.88 7.07
C LEU A 14 1.90 3.16 7.83
N VAL A 15 1.91 3.28 9.16
CA VAL A 15 2.93 2.63 10.01
C VAL A 15 2.86 1.11 9.87
N ARG A 16 1.67 0.51 9.96
CA ARG A 16 1.50 -0.94 9.84
C ARG A 16 1.81 -1.44 8.44
N PHE A 17 1.33 -0.74 7.42
CA PHE A 17 1.58 -1.11 6.02
C PHE A 17 3.08 -1.08 5.71
N ALA A 18 3.80 -0.01 6.07
CA ALA A 18 5.23 0.08 5.88
C ALA A 18 5.99 -1.03 6.63
N TYR A 19 5.68 -1.22 7.93
CA TYR A 19 6.30 -2.26 8.76
C TYR A 19 6.14 -3.66 8.17
N HIS A 20 4.93 -4.02 7.81
CA HIS A 20 4.66 -5.35 7.29
C HIS A 20 5.18 -5.51 5.85
N SER A 21 4.96 -4.52 4.98
CA SER A 21 5.38 -4.58 3.58
C SER A 21 6.90 -4.66 3.43
N THR A 22 7.67 -3.90 4.22
CA THR A 22 9.14 -4.02 4.23
C THR A 22 9.60 -5.30 4.92
N GLY A 23 8.91 -5.71 5.99
CA GLY A 23 9.22 -6.94 6.73
C GLY A 23 9.04 -8.22 5.90
N ILE A 24 8.08 -8.27 4.96
CA ILE A 24 7.93 -9.36 3.98
C ILE A 24 9.21 -9.49 3.13
N GLU A 25 9.86 -8.38 2.81
CA GLU A 25 11.12 -8.34 2.02
C GLU A 25 12.38 -8.51 2.89
N GLY A 26 12.22 -8.76 4.19
CA GLY A 26 13.34 -9.04 5.09
C GLY A 26 13.86 -7.85 5.90
N ASN A 27 13.22 -6.68 5.83
CA ASN A 27 13.54 -5.55 6.70
C ASN A 27 13.34 -5.93 8.17
N SER A 28 14.31 -5.64 9.01
CA SER A 28 14.35 -6.08 10.41
C SER A 28 13.86 -5.02 11.41
N MET A 29 13.45 -3.83 10.96
CA MET A 29 12.95 -2.77 11.83
C MET A 29 11.71 -3.24 12.61
N THR A 30 11.63 -2.83 13.86
CA THR A 30 10.45 -3.07 14.70
C THR A 30 9.33 -2.10 14.37
N LEU A 31 8.10 -2.42 14.78
CA LEU A 31 6.95 -1.53 14.62
C LEU A 31 7.18 -0.17 15.29
N GLY A 32 7.83 -0.15 16.46
CA GLY A 32 8.16 1.09 17.17
C GLY A 32 9.17 1.97 16.44
N GLU A 33 10.21 1.35 15.86
CA GLU A 33 11.20 2.05 15.03
C GLU A 33 10.55 2.59 13.76
N THR A 34 9.73 1.78 13.07
CA THR A 34 8.95 2.19 11.89
C THR A 34 8.08 3.41 12.19
N ARG A 35 7.36 3.39 13.32
CA ARG A 35 6.54 4.52 13.77
C ARG A 35 7.40 5.77 13.99
N SER A 36 8.53 5.65 14.68
CA SER A 36 9.41 6.79 14.95
C SER A 36 9.93 7.43 13.67
N VAL A 37 10.31 6.64 12.67
CA VAL A 37 10.77 7.15 11.37
C VAL A 37 9.64 7.87 10.65
N LEU A 38 8.48 7.24 10.54
CA LEU A 38 7.38 7.76 9.70
C LEU A 38 6.64 8.95 10.32
N LEU A 39 6.43 8.95 11.64
CA LEU A 39 5.62 9.96 12.31
C LEU A 39 6.43 11.00 13.05
N ASP A 40 7.51 10.61 13.73
CA ASP A 40 8.33 11.52 14.51
C ASP A 40 9.51 12.10 13.70
N GLY A 41 9.87 11.49 12.56
CA GLY A 41 11.00 11.87 11.72
C GLY A 41 12.36 11.61 12.41
N VAL A 42 12.41 10.67 13.35
CA VAL A 42 13.62 10.34 14.10
C VAL A 42 13.86 8.83 14.12
N ILE A 43 15.13 8.46 14.17
CA ILE A 43 15.55 7.06 14.29
C ILE A 43 15.82 6.78 15.77
N LYS A 44 14.85 6.15 16.44
CA LYS A 44 14.97 5.68 17.82
C LYS A 44 15.22 4.18 17.82
N THR A 45 16.46 3.76 17.77
CA THR A 45 16.84 2.35 17.78
C THR A 45 18.01 2.08 18.71
N ALA A 46 17.96 0.94 19.42
CA ALA A 46 19.10 0.41 20.19
C ALA A 46 19.92 -0.58 19.34
N ALA A 47 19.42 -1.01 18.18
CA ALA A 47 20.09 -1.92 17.27
C ALA A 47 20.72 -1.15 16.10
N GLN A 48 21.81 -1.71 15.55
CA GLN A 48 22.35 -1.19 14.28
C GLN A 48 21.33 -1.47 13.18
N ARG A 49 20.96 -0.41 12.43
CA ARG A 49 20.12 -0.49 11.24
C ARG A 49 20.91 0.00 10.04
N SER A 50 20.78 -0.68 8.92
CA SER A 50 21.36 -0.20 7.66
C SER A 50 20.60 1.04 7.17
N LEU A 51 21.27 1.94 6.48
CA LEU A 51 20.60 3.08 5.83
C LEU A 51 19.53 2.59 4.83
N ARG A 52 19.76 1.46 4.18
CA ARG A 52 18.80 0.83 3.29
C ARG A 52 17.49 0.53 4.01
N GLU A 53 17.53 -0.15 5.15
CA GLU A 53 16.32 -0.48 5.93
C GLU A 53 15.54 0.77 6.35
N ILE A 54 16.26 1.83 6.70
CA ILE A 54 15.66 3.11 7.09
C ILE A 54 14.97 3.76 5.88
N TYR A 55 15.64 3.84 4.73
CA TYR A 55 15.05 4.39 3.50
C TYR A 55 13.86 3.56 3.02
N GLU A 56 13.92 2.23 3.10
CA GLU A 56 12.79 1.36 2.73
C GLU A 56 11.52 1.69 3.54
N VAL A 57 11.67 2.04 4.83
CA VAL A 57 10.55 2.46 5.66
C VAL A 57 10.12 3.90 5.36
N ASP A 58 11.05 4.85 5.34
CA ASP A 58 10.77 6.28 5.15
C ASP A 58 10.11 6.57 3.80
N ASN A 59 10.53 5.89 2.77
CA ASN A 59 9.99 5.99 1.42
C ASN A 59 8.48 5.67 1.34
N HIS A 60 7.96 4.83 2.23
CA HIS A 60 6.52 4.55 2.28
C HIS A 60 5.70 5.81 2.59
N LYS A 61 6.27 6.82 3.25
CA LYS A 61 5.58 8.09 3.53
C LYS A 61 5.23 8.83 2.24
N ALA A 62 6.22 9.00 1.35
CA ALA A 62 6.01 9.67 0.06
C ALA A 62 5.07 8.86 -0.84
N ALA A 63 5.29 7.53 -0.93
CA ALA A 63 4.48 6.64 -1.73
C ALA A 63 3.02 6.59 -1.27
N PHE A 64 2.77 6.52 0.03
CA PHE A 64 1.42 6.52 0.60
C PHE A 64 0.71 7.87 0.42
N HIS A 65 1.43 8.98 0.56
CA HIS A 65 0.88 10.30 0.29
C HIS A 65 0.47 10.45 -1.18
N ARG A 66 1.31 10.02 -2.12
CA ARG A 66 0.94 9.98 -3.56
C ARG A 66 -0.28 9.08 -3.79
N LEU A 67 -0.31 7.90 -3.18
CA LEU A 67 -1.46 6.99 -3.27
C LEU A 67 -2.76 7.70 -2.92
N LEU A 68 -2.81 8.42 -1.81
CA LEU A 68 -4.02 9.14 -1.38
C LEU A 68 -4.42 10.23 -2.36
N ILE A 69 -3.46 11.01 -2.87
CA ILE A 69 -3.71 12.07 -3.85
C ILE A 69 -4.29 11.49 -5.16
N GLU A 70 -3.65 10.47 -5.69
CA GLU A 70 -4.07 9.89 -6.97
C GLU A 70 -5.37 9.07 -6.83
N ALA A 71 -5.61 8.45 -5.67
CA ALA A 71 -6.89 7.80 -5.39
C ALA A 71 -8.05 8.80 -5.28
N ASP A 72 -7.85 9.96 -4.64
CA ASP A 72 -8.88 11.01 -4.56
C ASP A 72 -9.22 11.58 -5.95
N LYS A 73 -8.22 11.71 -6.83
CA LYS A 73 -8.39 12.09 -8.25
C LYS A 73 -9.06 11.00 -9.10
N GLN A 74 -9.21 9.77 -8.58
CA GLN A 74 -9.68 8.60 -9.34
C GLN A 74 -8.78 8.29 -10.56
N THR A 75 -7.48 8.53 -10.45
CA THR A 75 -6.52 8.28 -11.54
C THR A 75 -6.57 6.81 -11.96
N PRO A 76 -6.72 6.48 -13.25
CA PRO A 76 -6.61 5.09 -13.69
C PRO A 76 -5.18 4.59 -13.55
N ILE A 77 -5.00 3.32 -13.25
CA ILE A 77 -3.67 2.70 -13.28
C ILE A 77 -3.07 2.84 -14.68
N ASN A 78 -1.83 3.31 -14.75
CA ASN A 78 -1.07 3.42 -15.97
C ASN A 78 0.43 3.28 -15.69
N GLU A 79 1.23 3.10 -16.75
CA GLU A 79 2.68 2.92 -16.65
C GLU A 79 3.36 4.04 -15.84
N SER A 80 3.03 5.31 -16.11
CA SER A 80 3.64 6.44 -15.41
C SER A 80 3.38 6.40 -13.90
N LEU A 81 2.15 6.09 -13.48
CA LEU A 81 1.78 5.99 -12.07
C LEU A 81 2.54 4.85 -11.37
N ILE A 82 2.69 3.71 -12.05
CA ILE A 82 3.48 2.57 -11.52
C ILE A 82 4.94 2.97 -11.32
N LEU A 83 5.54 3.65 -12.31
CA LEU A 83 6.92 4.14 -12.23
C LEU A 83 7.10 5.17 -11.11
N ASP A 84 6.13 6.06 -10.92
CA ASP A 84 6.13 7.03 -9.84
C ASP A 84 6.02 6.37 -8.46
N PHE A 85 5.14 5.39 -8.29
CA PHE A 85 5.04 4.62 -7.04
C PHE A 85 6.33 3.85 -6.74
N HIS A 86 6.90 3.20 -7.75
CA HIS A 86 8.17 2.53 -7.60
C HIS A 86 9.29 3.50 -7.23
N LYS A 87 9.36 4.66 -7.88
CA LYS A 87 10.32 5.71 -7.55
C LYS A 87 10.21 6.15 -6.09
N ASP A 88 9.00 6.47 -5.65
CA ASP A 88 8.78 6.91 -4.28
C ASP A 88 9.18 5.83 -3.25
N LEU A 89 8.89 4.55 -3.53
CA LEU A 89 9.22 3.43 -2.63
C LEU A 89 10.71 3.06 -2.60
N THR A 90 11.46 3.36 -3.67
CA THR A 90 12.81 2.82 -3.85
C THR A 90 13.90 3.89 -3.96
N GLN A 91 13.56 5.16 -3.78
CA GLN A 91 14.53 6.25 -3.78
C GLN A 91 15.60 6.02 -2.71
N ASN A 92 16.88 6.21 -3.06
CA ASN A 92 18.05 5.92 -2.21
C ASN A 92 18.22 4.43 -1.83
N VAL A 93 17.40 3.53 -2.38
CA VAL A 93 17.48 2.08 -2.16
C VAL A 93 18.03 1.39 -3.41
N VAL A 94 17.55 1.78 -4.60
CA VAL A 94 18.03 1.25 -5.89
C VAL A 94 18.47 2.38 -6.81
N TYR A 95 19.46 2.09 -7.68
CA TYR A 95 20.05 3.09 -8.59
C TYR A 95 19.07 3.55 -9.68
N ASN A 96 18.17 2.66 -10.13
CA ASN A 96 17.19 2.91 -11.19
C ASN A 96 15.76 3.09 -10.67
N ALA A 97 15.61 3.77 -9.53
CA ALA A 97 14.30 4.06 -8.95
C ALA A 97 13.38 4.77 -9.96
N GLY A 98 12.18 4.22 -10.18
CA GLY A 98 11.23 4.73 -11.17
C GLY A 98 11.50 4.31 -12.61
N HIS A 99 12.36 3.33 -12.83
CA HIS A 99 12.64 2.74 -14.16
C HIS A 99 12.48 1.24 -14.13
N PHE A 100 12.06 0.67 -15.24
CA PHE A 100 12.02 -0.78 -15.41
C PHE A 100 13.42 -1.38 -15.37
N LYS A 101 13.50 -2.67 -15.11
CA LYS A 101 14.75 -3.42 -15.08
C LYS A 101 15.46 -3.40 -16.44
N GLU A 102 16.77 -3.34 -16.42
CA GLU A 102 17.65 -3.37 -17.61
C GLU A 102 18.29 -4.75 -17.83
N SER A 103 18.17 -5.64 -16.86
CA SER A 103 18.69 -7.01 -16.89
C SER A 103 17.65 -8.00 -16.39
N THR A 104 17.78 -9.25 -16.82
CA THR A 104 16.95 -10.34 -16.32
C THR A 104 17.17 -10.53 -14.82
N ASN A 105 16.09 -10.70 -14.08
CA ASN A 105 16.12 -11.00 -12.66
C ASN A 105 15.38 -12.32 -12.39
N TYR A 106 15.54 -12.83 -11.17
CA TYR A 106 14.94 -14.10 -10.75
C TYR A 106 14.24 -13.90 -9.41
N ILE A 107 13.12 -14.61 -9.22
CA ILE A 107 12.45 -14.70 -7.94
C ILE A 107 13.00 -15.92 -7.22
N GLY A 108 13.59 -15.73 -6.04
CA GLY A 108 14.13 -16.82 -5.26
C GLY A 108 13.05 -17.85 -4.90
N GLY A 109 13.27 -19.12 -5.30
CA GLY A 109 12.34 -20.21 -5.08
C GLY A 109 11.21 -20.35 -6.11
N ALA A 110 11.16 -19.53 -7.15
CA ALA A 110 10.21 -19.69 -8.25
C ALA A 110 10.79 -20.56 -9.36
N ASP A 111 9.97 -21.46 -9.90
CA ASP A 111 10.33 -22.37 -11.00
C ASP A 111 10.06 -21.75 -12.39
N PHE A 112 9.73 -20.48 -12.47
CA PHE A 112 9.46 -19.77 -13.73
C PHE A 112 10.41 -18.60 -13.94
N GLN A 113 10.59 -18.24 -15.21
CA GLN A 113 11.41 -17.09 -15.61
C GLN A 113 10.53 -15.82 -15.65
N THR A 114 11.05 -14.73 -15.08
CA THR A 114 10.39 -13.42 -15.15
C THR A 114 10.45 -12.84 -16.58
N ALA A 115 9.60 -11.86 -16.89
CA ALA A 115 9.62 -11.19 -18.19
C ALA A 115 11.01 -10.61 -18.52
N SER A 116 11.42 -10.65 -19.80
CA SER A 116 12.67 -10.00 -20.22
C SER A 116 12.54 -8.46 -20.16
N PRO A 117 13.64 -7.71 -19.99
CA PRO A 117 13.61 -6.25 -19.97
C PRO A 117 12.88 -5.63 -21.18
N GLU A 118 13.07 -6.20 -22.37
CA GLU A 118 12.47 -5.73 -23.61
C GLU A 118 10.93 -5.93 -23.64
N GLN A 119 10.44 -6.97 -22.96
CA GLN A 119 9.03 -7.30 -22.90
C GLN A 119 8.27 -6.45 -21.86
N VAL A 120 8.95 -6.05 -20.77
CA VAL A 120 8.33 -5.38 -19.62
C VAL A 120 7.47 -4.17 -20.01
N PRO A 121 7.93 -3.18 -20.83
CA PRO A 121 7.12 -2.01 -21.13
C PRO A 121 5.80 -2.35 -21.86
N PHE A 122 5.84 -3.34 -22.74
CA PHE A 122 4.63 -3.80 -23.44
C PHE A 122 3.69 -4.55 -22.51
N LEU A 123 4.21 -5.47 -21.71
CA LEU A 123 3.43 -6.27 -20.77
C LEU A 123 2.78 -5.40 -19.69
N ILE A 124 3.46 -4.38 -19.17
CA ILE A 124 2.90 -3.48 -18.16
C ILE A 124 1.79 -2.61 -18.74
N ARG A 125 1.92 -2.10 -19.97
CA ARG A 125 0.82 -1.37 -20.62
C ARG A 125 -0.42 -2.25 -20.79
N GLN A 126 -0.24 -3.45 -21.32
CA GLN A 126 -1.34 -4.41 -21.47
C GLN A 126 -1.95 -4.80 -20.13
N TRP A 127 -1.13 -4.96 -19.10
CA TRP A 127 -1.57 -5.24 -17.74
C TRP A 127 -2.43 -4.10 -17.18
N CYS A 128 -2.02 -2.83 -17.39
CA CYS A 128 -2.81 -1.66 -16.97
C CYS A 128 -4.18 -1.65 -17.65
N ASP A 129 -4.22 -1.83 -18.97
CA ASP A 129 -5.47 -1.81 -19.74
C ASP A 129 -6.41 -2.93 -19.27
N ASN A 130 -5.89 -4.15 -19.10
CA ASN A 130 -6.65 -5.30 -18.63
C ASN A 130 -7.18 -5.10 -17.21
N LEU A 131 -6.35 -4.61 -16.29
CA LEU A 131 -6.77 -4.36 -14.91
C LEU A 131 -7.87 -3.30 -14.85
N ASN A 132 -7.68 -2.15 -15.48
CA ASN A 132 -8.70 -1.09 -15.51
C ASN A 132 -10.03 -1.63 -16.05
N TYR A 133 -9.99 -2.36 -17.17
CA TYR A 133 -11.19 -2.98 -17.76
C TYR A 133 -11.89 -3.94 -16.81
N GLN A 134 -11.14 -4.83 -16.14
CA GLN A 134 -11.71 -5.81 -15.22
C GLN A 134 -12.31 -5.13 -13.98
N LEU A 135 -11.64 -4.12 -13.42
CA LEU A 135 -12.14 -3.40 -12.26
C LEU A 135 -13.40 -2.58 -12.56
N GLU A 136 -13.50 -1.98 -13.76
CA GLU A 136 -14.67 -1.24 -14.21
C GLU A 136 -15.88 -2.17 -14.45
N ASN A 137 -15.65 -3.41 -14.89
CA ASN A 137 -16.71 -4.38 -15.20
C ASN A 137 -17.03 -5.34 -14.04
N SER A 138 -16.37 -5.20 -12.89
CA SER A 138 -16.68 -6.01 -11.70
C SER A 138 -18.05 -5.66 -11.14
N LYS A 139 -18.89 -6.67 -10.92
CA LYS A 139 -20.30 -6.51 -10.51
C LYS A 139 -20.47 -6.42 -8.99
N ASN A 140 -19.50 -6.90 -8.25
CA ASN A 140 -19.51 -6.95 -6.78
C ASN A 140 -18.09 -6.90 -6.23
N GLU A 141 -17.98 -6.75 -4.90
CA GLU A 141 -16.71 -6.61 -4.20
C GLU A 141 -15.79 -7.83 -4.39
N ARG A 142 -16.33 -9.05 -4.40
CA ARG A 142 -15.52 -10.27 -4.59
C ARG A 142 -14.93 -10.33 -6.00
N GLU A 143 -15.71 -10.04 -7.04
CA GLU A 143 -15.19 -9.95 -8.42
C GLU A 143 -14.11 -8.87 -8.55
N TYR A 144 -14.30 -7.72 -7.88
CA TYR A 144 -13.31 -6.65 -7.84
C TYR A 144 -12.01 -7.12 -7.19
N LEU A 145 -12.09 -7.81 -6.06
CA LEU A 145 -10.93 -8.37 -5.39
C LEU A 145 -10.26 -9.48 -6.22
N GLN A 146 -11.02 -10.34 -6.87
CA GLN A 146 -10.48 -11.36 -7.78
C GLN A 146 -9.67 -10.73 -8.92
N ALA A 147 -10.22 -9.72 -9.59
CA ALA A 147 -9.51 -8.99 -10.64
C ALA A 147 -8.23 -8.32 -10.12
N LEU A 148 -8.32 -7.64 -8.99
CA LEU A 148 -7.21 -6.93 -8.37
C LEU A 148 -6.08 -7.86 -7.93
N LEU A 149 -6.40 -8.95 -7.23
CA LEU A 149 -5.42 -9.88 -6.68
C LEU A 149 -4.83 -10.80 -7.77
N SER A 150 -5.62 -11.20 -8.77
CA SER A 150 -5.10 -11.89 -9.96
C SER A 150 -4.09 -11.02 -10.71
N SER A 151 -4.41 -9.74 -10.91
CA SER A 151 -3.47 -8.79 -11.53
C SER A 151 -2.22 -8.58 -10.69
N HIS A 152 -2.34 -8.59 -9.36
CA HIS A 152 -1.18 -8.53 -8.47
C HIS A 152 -0.25 -9.74 -8.65
N VAL A 153 -0.80 -10.96 -8.69
CA VAL A 153 -0.01 -12.18 -8.96
C VAL A 153 0.72 -12.07 -10.30
N GLN A 154 0.00 -11.62 -11.35
CA GLN A 154 0.60 -11.43 -12.67
C GLN A 154 1.72 -10.37 -12.66
N PHE A 155 1.54 -9.26 -11.92
CA PHE A 155 2.56 -8.23 -11.75
C PHE A 155 3.82 -8.79 -11.08
N GLU A 156 3.67 -9.59 -10.02
CA GLU A 156 4.79 -10.26 -9.36
C GLU A 156 5.50 -11.25 -10.31
N GLN A 157 4.77 -11.96 -11.17
CA GLN A 157 5.35 -12.85 -12.19
C GLN A 157 6.14 -12.09 -13.27
N TYR A 158 5.63 -10.94 -13.72
CA TYR A 158 6.38 -10.09 -14.67
C TYR A 158 7.66 -9.54 -14.05
N HIS A 159 7.62 -9.23 -12.79
CA HIS A 159 8.76 -8.72 -12.02
C HIS A 159 9.45 -7.55 -12.71
N PRO A 160 8.74 -6.44 -12.97
CA PRO A 160 9.17 -5.40 -13.90
C PRO A 160 10.39 -4.59 -13.44
N PHE A 161 10.72 -4.61 -12.16
CA PHE A 161 11.79 -3.81 -11.56
C PHE A 161 12.96 -4.67 -11.10
N SER A 162 14.14 -4.06 -10.96
CA SER A 162 15.32 -4.74 -10.42
C SER A 162 15.16 -5.11 -8.94
N ASP A 163 14.40 -4.32 -8.18
CA ASP A 163 14.02 -4.53 -6.78
C ASP A 163 12.74 -3.72 -6.50
N GLY A 164 12.04 -4.00 -5.40
CA GLY A 164 10.84 -3.25 -4.98
C GLY A 164 9.55 -3.70 -5.65
N ASN A 165 9.53 -4.81 -6.39
CA ASN A 165 8.32 -5.34 -7.03
C ASN A 165 7.21 -5.60 -6.02
N GLY A 166 7.47 -6.38 -4.98
CA GLY A 166 6.49 -6.72 -3.94
C GLY A 166 5.94 -5.49 -3.23
N ARG A 167 6.79 -4.53 -2.86
CA ARG A 167 6.36 -3.27 -2.22
C ARG A 167 5.46 -2.45 -3.16
N THR A 168 5.82 -2.36 -4.44
CA THR A 168 5.03 -1.66 -5.46
C THR A 168 3.70 -2.37 -5.71
N GLY A 169 3.70 -3.69 -5.89
CA GLY A 169 2.48 -4.47 -6.11
C GLY A 169 1.49 -4.34 -4.95
N ARG A 170 1.96 -4.43 -3.69
CA ARG A 170 1.11 -4.23 -2.51
C ARG A 170 0.60 -2.80 -2.36
N LEU A 171 1.37 -1.80 -2.80
CA LEU A 171 0.90 -0.41 -2.85
C LEU A 171 -0.19 -0.22 -3.92
N LEU A 172 -0.05 -0.85 -5.10
CA LEU A 172 -1.05 -0.81 -6.17
C LEU A 172 -2.38 -1.45 -5.75
N ILE A 173 -2.36 -2.55 -4.99
CA ILE A 173 -3.59 -3.11 -4.38
C ILE A 173 -4.26 -2.02 -3.53
N ASN A 174 -3.52 -1.39 -2.62
CA ASN A 174 -4.07 -0.40 -1.71
C ASN A 174 -4.51 0.88 -2.40
N PHE A 175 -3.88 1.24 -3.51
CA PHE A 175 -4.32 2.34 -4.36
C PHE A 175 -5.73 2.10 -4.91
N GLU A 176 -5.99 0.93 -5.47
CA GLU A 176 -7.32 0.60 -6.01
C GLU A 176 -8.37 0.44 -4.91
N LEU A 177 -8.02 -0.12 -3.75
CA LEU A 177 -8.91 -0.16 -2.59
C LEU A 177 -9.27 1.24 -2.11
N ALA A 178 -8.30 2.16 -2.05
CA ALA A 178 -8.54 3.55 -1.64
C ALA A 178 -9.47 4.30 -2.60
N LYS A 179 -9.38 4.10 -3.91
CA LYS A 179 -10.31 4.67 -4.91
C LYS A 179 -11.76 4.30 -4.62
N LYS A 180 -12.01 3.12 -4.07
CA LYS A 180 -13.34 2.65 -3.65
C LYS A 180 -13.71 2.99 -2.21
N ASN A 181 -12.88 3.80 -1.50
CA ASN A 181 -13.04 4.04 -0.07
C ASN A 181 -13.12 2.74 0.77
N MET A 182 -12.51 1.67 0.29
CA MET A 182 -12.38 0.41 1.02
C MET A 182 -11.29 0.53 2.09
N PRO A 183 -11.28 -0.31 3.12
CA PRO A 183 -10.15 -0.42 4.04
C PRO A 183 -8.88 -0.84 3.30
N PHE A 184 -7.71 -0.49 3.86
CA PHE A 184 -6.43 -0.92 3.30
C PHE A 184 -6.15 -2.39 3.60
N LEU A 185 -5.57 -3.11 2.65
CA LEU A 185 -5.11 -4.47 2.85
C LEU A 185 -3.68 -4.46 3.41
N VAL A 186 -3.53 -4.83 4.65
CA VAL A 186 -2.23 -4.99 5.31
C VAL A 186 -1.93 -6.49 5.43
N ILE A 187 -1.06 -7.00 4.57
CA ILE A 187 -0.57 -8.38 4.64
C ILE A 187 0.50 -8.42 5.73
N ALA A 188 0.24 -9.19 6.80
CA ALA A 188 1.16 -9.29 7.91
C ALA A 188 2.46 -10.01 7.49
N ARG A 189 3.61 -9.57 8.00
CA ARG A 189 4.91 -10.22 7.71
C ARG A 189 4.94 -11.67 8.20
N GLU A 190 4.18 -11.97 9.22
CA GLU A 190 3.99 -13.31 9.78
C GLU A 190 3.22 -14.23 8.80
N ASP A 191 2.36 -13.66 7.96
CA ASP A 191 1.59 -14.37 6.93
C ASP A 191 2.40 -14.53 5.62
N ARG A 192 3.68 -14.11 5.58
CA ARG A 192 4.54 -14.21 4.40
C ARG A 192 4.54 -15.60 3.76
N PRO A 193 4.65 -16.72 4.49
CA PRO A 193 4.63 -18.04 3.86
C PRO A 193 3.33 -18.31 3.09
N GLU A 194 2.18 -17.96 3.65
CA GLU A 194 0.88 -18.11 3.01
C GLU A 194 0.75 -17.19 1.79
N TYR A 195 1.15 -15.93 1.94
CA TYR A 195 1.16 -14.96 0.84
C TYR A 195 2.03 -15.41 -0.34
N VAL A 196 3.23 -15.93 -0.08
CA VAL A 196 4.12 -16.47 -1.13
C VAL A 196 3.49 -17.68 -1.82
N ASN A 197 2.76 -18.54 -1.09
CA ASN A 197 2.05 -19.67 -1.69
C ASN A 197 0.93 -19.19 -2.63
N PHE A 198 0.16 -18.13 -2.27
CA PHE A 198 -0.84 -17.56 -3.20
C PHE A 198 -0.20 -17.11 -4.52
N LEU A 199 0.99 -16.50 -4.46
CA LEU A 199 1.72 -16.05 -5.66
C LEU A 199 2.25 -17.22 -6.49
N ALA A 200 2.83 -18.23 -5.83
CA ALA A 200 3.45 -19.38 -6.48
C ALA A 200 2.41 -20.32 -7.12
N ASP A 201 1.35 -20.63 -6.38
CA ASP A 201 0.32 -21.57 -6.82
C ASP A 201 -0.74 -20.91 -7.70
N ASN A 202 -0.71 -19.58 -7.84
CA ASN A 202 -1.75 -18.79 -8.50
C ASN A 202 -3.16 -19.07 -7.91
N ASP A 203 -3.23 -19.29 -6.58
CA ASP A 203 -4.48 -19.64 -5.89
C ASP A 203 -5.26 -18.37 -5.52
N ILE A 204 -5.89 -17.80 -6.55
CA ILE A 204 -6.61 -16.52 -6.43
C ILE A 204 -7.79 -16.63 -5.46
N ASP A 205 -8.49 -17.74 -5.43
CA ASP A 205 -9.67 -17.89 -4.57
C ASP A 205 -9.27 -17.86 -3.08
N LYS A 206 -8.22 -18.56 -2.70
CA LYS A 206 -7.71 -18.49 -1.32
C LYS A 206 -7.14 -17.11 -0.98
N PHE A 207 -6.48 -16.47 -1.94
CA PHE A 207 -5.97 -15.11 -1.73
C PHE A 207 -7.12 -14.11 -1.53
N VAL A 208 -8.22 -14.25 -2.28
CA VAL A 208 -9.44 -13.44 -2.07
C VAL A 208 -10.05 -13.71 -0.70
N ASP A 209 -10.22 -14.96 -0.30
CA ASP A 209 -10.75 -15.31 1.02
C ASP A 209 -9.90 -14.74 2.16
N TYR A 210 -8.57 -14.81 2.04
CA TYR A 210 -7.64 -14.15 2.95
C TYR A 210 -7.85 -12.64 3.00
N ALA A 211 -7.90 -11.99 1.83
CA ALA A 211 -8.07 -10.55 1.72
C ALA A 211 -9.42 -10.08 2.29
N GLU A 212 -10.53 -10.76 1.99
CA GLU A 212 -11.86 -10.45 2.55
C GLU A 212 -11.84 -10.47 4.09
N ASN A 213 -11.19 -11.46 4.68
CA ASN A 213 -11.07 -11.56 6.14
C ASN A 213 -10.25 -10.39 6.72
N LYS A 214 -9.09 -10.08 6.13
CA LYS A 214 -8.26 -8.94 6.56
C LYS A 214 -8.97 -7.59 6.39
N LEU A 215 -9.64 -7.38 5.26
CA LEU A 215 -10.41 -6.16 4.99
C LEU A 215 -11.58 -6.00 5.96
N LYS A 216 -12.24 -7.08 6.37
CA LYS A 216 -13.31 -7.06 7.38
C LYS A 216 -12.79 -6.64 8.76
N GLU A 217 -11.62 -7.12 9.16
CA GLU A 217 -10.95 -6.68 10.40
C GLU A 217 -10.53 -5.22 10.32
N GLU A 218 -9.90 -4.84 9.20
CA GLU A 218 -9.42 -3.49 8.97
C GLU A 218 -10.58 -2.46 8.89
N LYS A 219 -11.73 -2.86 8.36
CA LYS A 219 -12.95 -2.04 8.37
C LYS A 219 -13.37 -1.69 9.79
N LYS A 220 -13.41 -2.65 10.70
CA LYS A 220 -13.75 -2.39 12.12
C LYS A 220 -12.75 -1.41 12.75
N ARG A 221 -11.47 -1.58 12.44
CA ARG A 221 -10.41 -0.68 12.91
C ARG A 221 -10.61 0.74 12.39
N ARG A 222 -10.80 0.92 11.10
CA ARG A 222 -11.08 2.21 10.46
C ARG A 222 -12.31 2.89 11.06
N ASP A 223 -13.40 2.14 11.21
CA ASP A 223 -14.65 2.66 11.72
C ASP A 223 -14.52 3.13 13.18
N SER A 224 -13.70 2.46 14.00
CA SER A 224 -13.34 2.90 15.36
C SER A 224 -12.60 4.25 15.35
N PHE A 225 -11.57 4.39 14.52
CA PHE A 225 -10.84 5.66 14.38
C PHE A 225 -11.73 6.81 13.87
N ASN A 226 -12.60 6.53 12.91
CA ASN A 226 -13.52 7.53 12.38
C ASN A 226 -14.53 8.00 13.44
N LEU A 227 -15.05 7.07 14.24
CA LEU A 227 -15.94 7.40 15.36
C LEU A 227 -15.25 8.27 16.41
N GLU A 228 -14.00 7.95 16.77
CA GLU A 228 -13.21 8.78 17.69
C GLU A 228 -12.99 10.20 17.14
N ALA A 229 -12.64 10.31 15.85
CA ALA A 229 -12.45 11.59 15.19
C ALA A 229 -13.75 12.43 15.18
N GLN A 230 -14.90 11.81 14.94
CA GLN A 230 -16.20 12.49 15.00
C GLN A 230 -16.51 13.01 16.41
N LYS A 231 -16.33 12.19 17.45
CA LYS A 231 -16.53 12.60 18.84
C LYS A 231 -15.64 13.77 19.24
N GLN A 232 -14.37 13.73 18.81
CA GLN A 232 -13.41 14.80 19.06
C GLN A 232 -13.83 16.11 18.40
N ALA A 233 -14.27 16.07 17.14
CA ALA A 233 -14.73 17.24 16.40
C ALA A 233 -16.01 17.85 17.01
N GLU A 234 -16.94 17.01 17.47
CA GLU A 234 -18.14 17.46 18.18
C GLU A 234 -17.81 18.15 19.52
N PHE A 235 -16.88 17.57 20.27
CA PHE A 235 -16.42 18.15 21.54
C PHE A 235 -15.75 19.52 21.31
N GLU A 236 -14.87 19.65 20.34
CA GLU A 236 -14.21 20.92 19.99
C GLU A 236 -15.22 21.98 19.56
N LYS A 237 -16.23 21.60 18.76
CA LYS A 237 -17.31 22.49 18.35
C LYS A 237 -18.10 23.00 19.56
N GLN A 238 -18.46 22.14 20.50
CA GLN A 238 -19.16 22.51 21.71
C GLN A 238 -18.34 23.48 22.59
N GLN A 239 -17.05 23.20 22.75
CA GLN A 239 -16.12 24.08 23.48
C GLN A 239 -16.05 25.47 22.83
N PHE A 240 -15.94 25.52 21.51
CA PHE A 240 -15.89 26.80 20.77
C PHE A 240 -17.18 27.60 20.92
N GLU A 241 -18.33 26.97 20.86
CA GLU A 241 -19.64 27.61 21.08
C GLU A 241 -19.78 28.17 22.51
N MET A 242 -19.34 27.43 23.54
CA MET A 242 -19.31 27.89 24.92
C MET A 242 -18.43 29.13 25.11
N LEU A 243 -17.24 29.13 24.47
CA LEU A 243 -16.32 30.28 24.54
C LEU A 243 -16.89 31.52 23.83
N LYS A 244 -17.62 31.36 22.73
CA LYS A 244 -18.32 32.46 22.04
C LYS A 244 -19.43 33.07 22.90
N LYS A 245 -20.20 32.26 23.61
CA LYS A 245 -21.26 32.75 24.52
C LYS A 245 -20.64 33.57 25.66
N LYS A 246 -19.61 33.08 26.32
CA LYS A 246 -18.92 33.80 27.41
C LYS A 246 -18.31 35.14 26.97
N LYS A 247 -17.92 35.30 25.71
CA LYS A 247 -17.39 36.56 25.15
C LYS A 247 -18.49 37.59 24.84
N LYS A 248 -19.73 37.15 24.61
CA LYS A 248 -20.88 38.03 24.35
C LYS A 248 -21.54 38.56 25.66
N GLU A 249 -21.25 37.91 26.78
CA GLU A 249 -21.79 38.26 28.11
C GLU A 249 -20.83 39.18 28.91
N ARG A 250 -19.69 39.53 28.34
CA ARG A 250 -18.72 40.51 28.83
C ARG A 250 -18.74 41.79 27.98
#